data_1393291692b55f294f38c66004b224b5
#
_entry.id   1393291692b55f294f38c66004b224b5
#
_cell.length_a   1.000
_cell.length_b   1.000
_cell.length_c   1.000
_cell.angle_alpha   90.00
_cell.angle_beta   90.00
_cell.angle_gamma   90.00
#
_symmetry.space_group_name_H-M   'P 1'
#
loop_
_entity.id
_entity.type
_entity.pdbx_description
1 polymer ?
#
loop_
_entity_poly.entity_id
_entity_poly.type
_entity_poly.pdbx_seq_one_letter_code
_entity_poly.pdbx_strand_id
1 'polypeptide(L)'
;MAAVNETAVGIVNATATAASAAVSNVQQIWDKILGYLALYGMNVVAAILIFLIGKWCARILSGILEKLMVKSKVNPNLSSFSKNIAYFGLLIFIILAALEKLGIQTTSFIAIIGAAGLAVGLALQGSLANFAAGVMIVMFEPFMVGDTVEAGGATGTVAEIQIFSTIINGADNKKIIVPNAKITSDKITIYPRPVIKKA
;
A
#
# COMPACT_ATOMS: atom_id res chain seq x y z
N MET A 1 49.40 38.00 -58.65
CA MET A 1 49.00 38.62 -57.36
C MET A 1 47.45 38.68 -57.18
N ALA A 2 46.65 38.98 -58.18
CA ALA A 2 45.16 39.04 -58.05
C ALA A 2 44.55 37.72 -57.69
N ALA A 3 44.92 36.59 -58.30
CA ALA A 3 44.33 35.27 -58.07
C ALA A 3 44.63 34.73 -56.65
N VAL A 4 45.73 35.08 -56.01
CA VAL A 4 46.04 34.66 -54.64
C VAL A 4 45.18 35.44 -53.62
N ASN A 5 44.81 36.68 -53.94
CA ASN A 5 43.95 37.49 -53.11
C ASN A 5 42.47 37.03 -53.13
N GLU A 6 41.98 36.60 -54.31
CA GLU A 6 40.64 36.02 -54.44
C GLU A 6 40.46 34.70 -53.70
N THR A 7 41.46 33.82 -53.76
CA THR A 7 41.45 32.57 -53.01
C THR A 7 41.51 32.80 -51.48
N ALA A 8 42.31 33.72 -51.03
CA ALA A 8 42.40 34.09 -49.62
C ALA A 8 41.10 34.70 -49.07
N VAL A 9 40.44 35.58 -49.83
CA VAL A 9 39.12 36.14 -49.49
C VAL A 9 38.04 35.06 -49.49
N GLY A 10 38.08 34.09 -50.43
CA GLY A 10 37.18 32.95 -50.47
C GLY A 10 37.29 32.04 -49.25
N ILE A 11 38.51 31.77 -48.79
CA ILE A 11 38.74 30.96 -47.57
C ILE A 11 38.29 31.70 -46.34
N VAL A 12 38.56 33.00 -46.20
CA VAL A 12 38.09 33.78 -45.06
C VAL A 12 36.56 33.85 -45.00
N ASN A 13 35.91 34.03 -46.12
CA ASN A 13 34.44 34.03 -46.17
C ASN A 13 33.84 32.67 -45.88
N ALA A 14 34.43 31.57 -46.35
CA ALA A 14 34.00 30.22 -46.05
C ALA A 14 34.14 29.86 -44.56
N THR A 15 35.29 30.27 -43.93
CA THR A 15 35.52 30.06 -42.50
C THR A 15 34.60 30.95 -41.65
N ALA A 16 34.32 32.20 -42.05
CA ALA A 16 33.36 33.05 -41.36
C ALA A 16 31.95 32.51 -41.43
N THR A 17 31.52 31.96 -42.60
CA THR A 17 30.21 31.33 -42.77
C THR A 17 30.08 30.04 -41.96
N ALA A 18 31.12 29.22 -41.91
CA ALA A 18 31.17 28.02 -41.08
C ALA A 18 31.13 28.37 -39.58
N ALA A 19 31.86 29.37 -39.16
CA ALA A 19 31.81 29.85 -37.78
C ALA A 19 30.45 30.41 -37.36
N SER A 20 29.80 31.21 -38.24
CA SER A 20 28.47 31.74 -38.00
C SER A 20 27.38 30.62 -37.95
N ALA A 21 27.50 29.60 -38.82
CA ALA A 21 26.65 28.43 -38.78
C ALA A 21 26.84 27.59 -37.50
N ALA A 22 28.07 27.45 -37.03
CA ALA A 22 28.34 26.78 -35.75
C ALA A 22 27.76 27.55 -34.54
N VAL A 23 27.90 28.87 -34.53
CA VAL A 23 27.30 29.71 -33.47
C VAL A 23 25.78 29.65 -33.50
N SER A 24 25.17 29.70 -34.68
CA SER A 24 23.69 29.60 -34.80
C SER A 24 23.17 28.22 -34.35
N ASN A 25 23.88 27.14 -34.65
CA ASN A 25 23.55 25.79 -34.18
C ASN A 25 23.63 25.68 -32.66
N VAL A 26 24.67 26.26 -32.04
CA VAL A 26 24.81 26.30 -30.60
C VAL A 26 23.66 27.10 -29.95
N GLN A 27 23.32 28.25 -30.50
CA GLN A 27 22.18 29.07 -30.02
C GLN A 27 20.90 28.32 -30.12
N GLN A 28 20.61 27.64 -31.26
CA GLN A 28 19.40 26.82 -31.42
C GLN A 28 19.32 25.68 -30.38
N ILE A 29 20.46 25.08 -30.05
CA ILE A 29 20.52 24.02 -29.02
C ILE A 29 20.20 24.62 -27.64
N TRP A 30 20.81 25.79 -27.32
CA TRP A 30 20.49 26.50 -26.06
C TRP A 30 19.04 26.91 -25.95
N ASP A 31 18.45 27.47 -27.00
CA ASP A 31 17.05 27.86 -27.01
C ASP A 31 16.10 26.66 -26.82
N LYS A 32 16.46 25.51 -27.44
CA LYS A 32 15.73 24.26 -27.21
C LYS A 32 15.86 23.76 -25.76
N ILE A 33 17.05 23.79 -25.20
CA ILE A 33 17.29 23.39 -23.80
C ILE A 33 16.52 24.31 -22.84
N LEU A 34 16.58 25.63 -23.04
CA LEU A 34 15.84 26.58 -22.23
C LEU A 34 14.32 26.41 -22.39
N GLY A 35 13.84 26.14 -23.61
CA GLY A 35 12.45 25.83 -23.87
C GLY A 35 11.97 24.56 -23.15
N TYR A 36 12.75 23.48 -23.21
CA TYR A 36 12.44 22.27 -22.46
C TYR A 36 12.51 22.48 -20.93
N LEU A 37 13.48 23.26 -20.45
CA LEU A 37 13.59 23.60 -19.03
C LEU A 37 12.39 24.42 -18.54
N ALA A 38 11.91 25.36 -19.35
CA ALA A 38 10.75 26.18 -19.03
C ALA A 38 9.44 25.37 -19.04
N LEU A 39 9.29 24.43 -19.97
CA LEU A 39 8.08 23.61 -20.10
C LEU A 39 8.03 22.46 -19.09
N TYR A 40 9.14 21.78 -18.86
CA TYR A 40 9.19 20.58 -18.02
C TYR A 40 9.85 20.80 -16.66
N GLY A 41 10.65 21.86 -16.48
CA GLY A 41 11.36 22.11 -15.24
C GLY A 41 10.46 22.23 -14.02
N MET A 42 9.31 22.89 -14.16
CA MET A 42 8.31 23.00 -13.09
C MET A 42 7.71 21.63 -12.74
N ASN A 43 7.45 20.78 -13.73
CA ASN A 43 6.93 19.43 -13.50
C ASN A 43 7.94 18.52 -12.82
N VAL A 44 9.22 18.64 -13.18
CA VAL A 44 10.31 17.90 -12.52
C VAL A 44 10.46 18.34 -11.06
N VAL A 45 10.46 19.65 -10.80
CA VAL A 45 10.50 20.19 -9.43
C VAL A 45 9.28 19.70 -8.64
N ALA A 46 8.08 19.77 -9.22
CA ALA A 46 6.85 19.29 -8.60
C ALA A 46 6.92 17.78 -8.30
N ALA A 47 7.43 16.95 -9.22
CA ALA A 47 7.60 15.52 -9.02
C ALA A 47 8.57 15.21 -7.88
N ILE A 48 9.70 15.92 -7.81
CA ILE A 48 10.67 15.77 -6.73
C ILE A 48 10.05 16.18 -5.38
N LEU A 49 9.33 17.29 -5.33
CA LEU A 49 8.65 17.73 -4.12
C LEU A 49 7.59 16.72 -3.66
N ILE A 50 6.75 16.20 -4.58
CA ILE A 50 5.76 15.16 -4.28
C ILE A 50 6.46 13.93 -3.70
N PHE A 51 7.58 13.50 -4.30
CA PHE A 51 8.31 12.33 -3.84
C PHE A 51 8.92 12.55 -2.45
N LEU A 52 9.60 13.68 -2.22
CA LEU A 52 10.25 13.98 -0.94
C LEU A 52 9.24 14.16 0.20
N ILE A 53 8.21 14.98 -0.05
CA ILE A 53 7.15 15.24 0.93
C ILE A 53 6.35 13.96 1.17
N GLY A 54 5.96 13.25 0.12
CA GLY A 54 5.23 12.00 0.19
C GLY A 54 5.99 10.93 0.98
N LYS A 55 7.28 10.74 0.68
CA LYS A 55 8.16 9.82 1.42
C LYS A 55 8.27 10.18 2.90
N TRP A 56 8.35 11.47 3.22
CA TRP A 56 8.36 11.95 4.60
C TRP A 56 7.03 11.66 5.30
N CYS A 57 5.89 11.97 4.65
CA CYS A 57 4.56 11.64 5.15
C CYS A 57 4.38 10.13 5.35
N ALA A 58 4.77 9.31 4.36
CA ALA A 58 4.68 7.85 4.46
C ALA A 58 5.46 7.31 5.67
N ARG A 59 6.65 7.86 5.93
CA ARG A 59 7.47 7.48 7.10
C ARG A 59 6.79 7.86 8.42
N ILE A 60 6.18 9.04 8.48
CA ILE A 60 5.44 9.48 9.68
C ILE A 60 4.22 8.59 9.92
N LEU A 61 3.37 8.40 8.90
CA LEU A 61 2.15 7.59 9.02
C LEU A 61 2.47 6.15 9.43
N SER A 62 3.43 5.52 8.75
CA SER A 62 3.84 4.16 9.10
C SER A 62 4.46 4.07 10.50
N GLY A 63 5.19 5.10 10.93
CA GLY A 63 5.74 5.18 12.29
C GLY A 63 4.67 5.40 13.36
N ILE A 64 3.61 6.16 13.07
CA ILE A 64 2.46 6.32 13.96
C ILE A 64 1.74 4.98 14.11
N LEU A 65 1.51 4.26 13.01
CA LEU A 65 0.89 2.93 13.03
C LEU A 65 1.66 1.98 13.95
N GLU A 66 2.99 1.90 13.77
CA GLU A 66 3.85 1.07 14.63
C GLU A 66 3.72 1.44 16.11
N LYS A 67 3.78 2.75 16.44
CA LYS A 67 3.66 3.23 17.81
C LYS A 67 2.32 2.87 18.45
N LEU A 68 1.22 3.00 17.69
CA LEU A 68 -0.12 2.63 18.15
C LEU A 68 -0.21 1.13 18.43
N MET A 69 0.33 0.29 17.54
CA MET A 69 0.34 -1.17 17.70
C MET A 69 1.19 -1.58 18.93
N VAL A 70 2.36 -1.00 19.10
CA VAL A 70 3.23 -1.27 20.26
C VAL A 70 2.53 -0.84 21.56
N LYS A 71 1.86 0.33 21.57
CA LYS A 71 1.08 0.79 22.73
C LYS A 71 -0.06 -0.17 23.07
N SER A 72 -0.67 -0.80 22.07
CA SER A 72 -1.71 -1.83 22.24
C SER A 72 -1.17 -3.21 22.59
N LYS A 73 0.13 -3.34 22.97
CA LYS A 73 0.80 -4.59 23.34
C LYS A 73 0.78 -5.66 22.22
N VAL A 74 0.68 -5.24 20.95
CA VAL A 74 0.80 -6.13 19.80
C VAL A 74 2.24 -6.63 19.70
N ASN A 75 2.40 -7.89 19.23
CA ASN A 75 3.72 -8.48 19.04
C ASN A 75 4.65 -7.57 18.20
N PRO A 76 5.88 -7.28 18.66
CA PRO A 76 6.82 -6.39 17.98
C PRO A 76 7.07 -6.75 16.50
N ASN A 77 7.15 -8.06 16.20
CA ASN A 77 7.36 -8.53 14.83
C ASN A 77 6.16 -8.16 13.94
N LEU A 78 4.92 -8.29 14.44
CA LEU A 78 3.72 -7.93 13.70
C LEU A 78 3.63 -6.41 13.51
N SER A 79 4.01 -5.62 14.51
CA SER A 79 4.04 -4.16 14.43
C SER A 79 5.02 -3.67 13.37
N SER A 80 6.25 -4.23 13.35
CA SER A 80 7.28 -3.90 12.36
C SER A 80 6.88 -4.35 10.95
N PHE A 81 6.29 -5.52 10.81
CA PHE A 81 5.77 -6.02 9.53
C PHE A 81 4.66 -5.12 8.96
N SER A 82 3.69 -4.74 9.80
CA SER A 82 2.59 -3.86 9.43
C SER A 82 3.08 -2.47 9.01
N LYS A 83 4.06 -1.91 9.75
CA LYS A 83 4.73 -0.66 9.38
C LYS A 83 5.35 -0.74 7.98
N ASN A 84 6.10 -1.82 7.70
CA ASN A 84 6.78 -1.98 6.42
C ASN A 84 5.76 -2.11 5.26
N ILE A 85 4.70 -2.89 5.43
CA ILE A 85 3.62 -3.00 4.43
C ILE A 85 2.98 -1.63 4.18
N ALA A 86 2.63 -0.91 5.23
CA ALA A 86 2.02 0.42 5.11
C ALA A 86 2.98 1.41 4.42
N TYR A 87 4.25 1.42 4.79
CA TYR A 87 5.26 2.28 4.19
C TYR A 87 5.45 2.01 2.69
N PHE A 88 5.67 0.74 2.31
CA PHE A 88 5.86 0.39 0.90
C PHE A 88 4.59 0.57 0.09
N GLY A 89 3.42 0.28 0.65
CA GLY A 89 2.14 0.55 0.01
C GLY A 89 1.96 2.03 -0.31
N LEU A 90 2.19 2.91 0.67
CA LEU A 90 2.14 4.37 0.46
C LEU A 90 3.21 4.84 -0.53
N LEU A 91 4.43 4.28 -0.47
CA LEU A 91 5.52 4.64 -1.36
C LEU A 91 5.19 4.38 -2.83
N ILE A 92 4.51 3.27 -3.13
CA ILE A 92 4.06 2.95 -4.49
C ILE A 92 3.15 4.05 -5.04
N PHE A 93 2.15 4.50 -4.27
CA PHE A 93 1.26 5.60 -4.69
C PHE A 93 2.00 6.91 -4.88
N ILE A 94 2.96 7.22 -4.02
CA ILE A 94 3.78 8.43 -4.12
C ILE A 94 4.63 8.41 -5.40
N ILE A 95 5.22 7.26 -5.73
CA ILE A 95 6.00 7.08 -6.96
C ILE A 95 5.09 7.28 -8.18
N LEU A 96 3.89 6.69 -8.21
CA LEU A 96 2.94 6.86 -9.31
C LEU A 96 2.53 8.33 -9.47
N ALA A 97 2.25 9.03 -8.38
CA ALA A 97 1.90 10.46 -8.40
C ALA A 97 3.07 11.34 -8.90
N ALA A 98 4.30 11.00 -8.55
CA ALA A 98 5.49 11.70 -9.05
C ALA A 98 5.72 11.44 -10.54
N LEU A 99 5.53 10.20 -11.02
CA LEU A 99 5.64 9.84 -12.43
C LEU A 99 4.59 10.53 -13.29
N GLU A 100 3.35 10.65 -12.79
CA GLU A 100 2.27 11.37 -13.46
C GLU A 100 2.63 12.85 -13.70
N LYS A 101 3.29 13.50 -12.73
CA LYS A 101 3.77 14.90 -12.89
C LYS A 101 4.87 15.03 -13.93
N LEU A 102 5.62 13.98 -14.18
CA LEU A 102 6.61 13.91 -15.27
C LEU A 102 5.97 13.64 -16.64
N GLY A 103 4.64 13.49 -16.70
CA GLY A 103 3.91 13.18 -17.94
C GLY A 103 3.93 11.70 -18.32
N ILE A 104 4.39 10.81 -17.42
CA ILE A 104 4.38 9.36 -17.65
C ILE A 104 2.98 8.84 -17.37
N GLN A 105 2.40 8.12 -18.34
CA GLN A 105 1.08 7.52 -18.19
C GLN A 105 1.12 6.37 -17.19
N THR A 106 0.51 6.58 -16.02
CA THR A 106 0.53 5.62 -14.91
C THR A 106 -0.61 4.60 -14.93
N THR A 107 -1.56 4.73 -15.86
CA THR A 107 -2.76 3.86 -15.96
C THR A 107 -2.43 2.37 -16.01
N SER A 108 -1.42 1.98 -16.78
CA SER A 108 -1.01 0.57 -16.89
C SER A 108 -0.43 0.04 -15.58
N PHE A 109 0.33 0.85 -14.85
CA PHE A 109 0.87 0.48 -13.53
C PHE A 109 -0.26 0.31 -12.51
N ILE A 110 -1.25 1.21 -12.53
CA ILE A 110 -2.43 1.12 -11.65
C ILE A 110 -3.21 -0.15 -11.96
N ALA A 111 -3.39 -0.50 -13.24
CA ALA A 111 -4.07 -1.74 -13.63
C ALA A 111 -3.33 -2.99 -13.13
N ILE A 112 -1.99 -3.04 -13.25
CA ILE A 112 -1.18 -4.15 -12.76
C ILE A 112 -1.26 -4.27 -11.23
N ILE A 113 -1.16 -3.14 -10.52
CA ILE A 113 -1.25 -3.11 -9.05
C ILE A 113 -2.66 -3.54 -8.61
N GLY A 114 -3.70 -3.10 -9.33
CA GLY A 114 -5.08 -3.51 -9.08
C GLY A 114 -5.27 -5.02 -9.24
N ALA A 115 -4.75 -5.60 -10.32
CA ALA A 115 -4.78 -7.05 -10.57
C ALA A 115 -4.02 -7.83 -9.49
N ALA A 116 -2.83 -7.35 -9.09
CA ALA A 116 -2.06 -7.94 -8.00
C ALA A 116 -2.81 -7.84 -6.66
N GLY A 117 -3.43 -6.69 -6.38
CA GLY A 117 -4.26 -6.48 -5.19
C GLY A 117 -5.46 -7.42 -5.13
N LEU A 118 -6.12 -7.64 -6.27
CA LEU A 118 -7.22 -8.61 -6.38
C LEU A 118 -6.73 -10.03 -6.09
N ALA A 119 -5.58 -10.43 -6.66
CA ALA A 119 -5.00 -11.75 -6.42
C ALA A 119 -4.67 -11.97 -4.94
N VAL A 120 -4.07 -10.97 -4.27
CA VAL A 120 -3.80 -11.01 -2.83
C VAL A 120 -5.11 -11.03 -2.03
N GLY A 121 -6.13 -10.25 -2.42
CA GLY A 121 -7.44 -10.25 -1.78
C GLY A 121 -8.12 -11.62 -1.84
N LEU A 122 -8.09 -12.29 -3.00
CA LEU A 122 -8.60 -13.65 -3.17
C LEU A 122 -7.81 -14.67 -2.33
N ALA A 123 -6.48 -14.53 -2.27
CA ALA A 123 -5.65 -15.41 -1.44
C ALA A 123 -5.96 -15.26 0.06
N LEU A 124 -6.34 -14.07 0.52
CA LEU A 124 -6.68 -13.76 1.91
C LEU A 124 -8.17 -13.87 2.23
N GLN A 125 -9.03 -14.25 1.27
CA GLN A 125 -10.49 -14.28 1.41
C GLN A 125 -10.96 -15.05 2.65
N GLY A 126 -10.38 -16.22 2.92
CA GLY A 126 -10.75 -17.03 4.08
C GLY A 126 -10.39 -16.37 5.42
N SER A 127 -9.24 -15.70 5.50
CA SER A 127 -8.84 -14.97 6.69
C SER A 127 -9.73 -13.75 6.92
N LEU A 128 -10.07 -13.03 5.85
CA LEU A 128 -10.95 -11.86 5.92
C LEU A 128 -12.39 -12.26 6.33
N ALA A 129 -12.88 -13.40 5.84
CA ALA A 129 -14.17 -13.93 6.26
C ALA A 129 -14.18 -14.27 7.77
N ASN A 130 -13.13 -14.89 8.28
CA ASN A 130 -12.99 -15.17 9.71
C ASN A 130 -12.92 -13.91 10.56
N PHE A 131 -12.18 -12.91 10.10
CA PHE A 131 -12.11 -11.61 10.76
C PHE A 131 -13.48 -10.93 10.83
N ALA A 132 -14.19 -10.83 9.68
CA ALA A 132 -15.53 -10.25 9.63
C ALA A 132 -16.52 -10.98 10.55
N ALA A 133 -16.49 -12.31 10.55
CA ALA A 133 -17.29 -13.14 11.44
C ALA A 133 -16.96 -12.88 12.92
N GLY A 134 -15.67 -12.75 13.27
CA GLY A 134 -15.26 -12.42 14.63
C GLY A 134 -15.77 -11.05 15.09
N VAL A 135 -15.71 -10.04 14.21
CA VAL A 135 -16.30 -8.71 14.49
C VAL A 135 -17.81 -8.80 14.69
N MET A 136 -18.51 -9.58 13.86
CA MET A 136 -19.96 -9.78 14.01
C MET A 136 -20.31 -10.47 15.33
N ILE A 137 -19.56 -11.50 15.74
CA ILE A 137 -19.78 -12.19 17.02
C ILE A 137 -19.62 -11.20 18.18
N VAL A 138 -18.57 -10.37 18.16
CA VAL A 138 -18.31 -9.38 19.24
C VAL A 138 -19.32 -8.23 19.22
N MET A 139 -19.80 -7.80 18.04
CA MET A 139 -20.72 -6.67 17.91
C MET A 139 -22.15 -7.03 18.26
N PHE A 140 -22.62 -8.21 17.83
CA PHE A 140 -23.99 -8.64 18.03
C PHE A 140 -24.17 -9.57 19.23
N GLU A 141 -23.07 -10.07 19.80
CA GLU A 141 -23.05 -10.94 20.98
C GLU A 141 -24.08 -12.08 20.95
N PRO A 142 -24.18 -12.86 19.82
CA PRO A 142 -25.14 -13.97 19.76
C PRO A 142 -24.90 -14.99 20.88
N PHE A 143 -23.68 -15.09 21.38
CA PHE A 143 -23.26 -15.82 22.58
C PHE A 143 -22.07 -15.10 23.23
N MET A 144 -21.85 -15.37 24.52
CA MET A 144 -20.76 -14.75 25.30
C MET A 144 -19.77 -15.81 25.79
N VAL A 145 -18.61 -15.33 26.25
CA VAL A 145 -17.65 -16.17 26.97
C VAL A 145 -18.34 -16.74 28.22
N GLY A 146 -18.23 -18.05 28.40
CA GLY A 146 -18.89 -18.79 29.47
C GLY A 146 -20.22 -19.45 29.10
N ASP A 147 -20.78 -19.16 27.91
CA ASP A 147 -21.97 -19.86 27.42
C ASP A 147 -21.60 -21.25 26.90
N THR A 148 -22.51 -22.21 27.11
CA THR A 148 -22.40 -23.53 26.48
C THR A 148 -23.11 -23.47 25.14
N VAL A 149 -22.36 -23.76 24.06
CA VAL A 149 -22.85 -23.65 22.69
C VAL A 149 -22.54 -24.89 21.88
N GLU A 150 -23.37 -25.12 20.88
CA GLU A 150 -23.06 -25.99 19.74
C GLU A 150 -22.95 -25.08 18.51
N ALA A 151 -21.75 -24.93 17.97
CA ALA A 151 -21.48 -23.99 16.88
C ALA A 151 -20.27 -24.45 16.04
N GLY A 152 -20.37 -24.31 14.72
CA GLY A 152 -19.28 -24.70 13.81
C GLY A 152 -18.84 -26.16 13.91
N GLY A 153 -19.74 -27.07 14.35
CA GLY A 153 -19.47 -28.50 14.56
C GLY A 153 -18.76 -28.82 15.86
N ALA A 154 -18.68 -27.88 16.80
CA ALA A 154 -18.11 -28.08 18.13
C ALA A 154 -19.18 -27.81 19.20
N THR A 155 -19.18 -28.63 20.27
CA THR A 155 -20.07 -28.48 21.43
C THR A 155 -19.22 -28.30 22.67
N GLY A 156 -19.52 -27.29 23.49
CA GLY A 156 -18.82 -27.02 24.73
C GLY A 156 -19.00 -25.59 25.22
N THR A 157 -18.23 -25.20 26.23
CA THR A 157 -18.26 -23.85 26.81
C THR A 157 -17.28 -22.93 26.09
N VAL A 158 -17.76 -21.76 25.67
CA VAL A 158 -16.93 -20.72 25.07
C VAL A 158 -15.91 -20.20 26.07
N ALA A 159 -14.64 -20.45 25.80
CA ALA A 159 -13.53 -19.99 26.66
C ALA A 159 -13.02 -18.60 26.26
N GLU A 160 -12.91 -18.35 24.95
CA GLU A 160 -12.35 -17.09 24.43
C GLU A 160 -12.84 -16.85 23.00
N ILE A 161 -13.16 -15.59 22.67
CA ILE A 161 -13.47 -15.15 21.31
C ILE A 161 -12.27 -14.35 20.80
N GLN A 162 -11.56 -14.88 19.81
CA GLN A 162 -10.38 -14.25 19.20
C GLN A 162 -10.73 -13.64 17.84
N ILE A 163 -9.80 -12.90 17.25
CA ILE A 163 -10.01 -12.17 15.99
C ILE A 163 -10.44 -13.08 14.84
N PHE A 164 -9.83 -14.28 14.72
CA PHE A 164 -10.09 -15.20 13.60
C PHE A 164 -10.79 -16.50 14.02
N SER A 165 -10.80 -16.80 15.31
CA SER A 165 -11.30 -18.08 15.84
C SER A 165 -11.91 -17.89 17.21
N THR A 166 -12.84 -18.78 17.58
CA THR A 166 -13.38 -18.90 18.93
C THR A 166 -12.87 -20.20 19.55
N ILE A 167 -12.49 -20.15 20.81
CA ILE A 167 -12.03 -21.29 21.57
C ILE A 167 -13.17 -21.82 22.39
N ILE A 168 -13.47 -23.12 22.22
CA ILE A 168 -14.52 -23.83 22.91
C ILE A 168 -13.88 -24.98 23.72
N ASN A 169 -14.18 -25.05 25.01
CA ASN A 169 -13.79 -26.17 25.86
C ASN A 169 -14.85 -27.25 25.76
N GLY A 170 -14.51 -28.37 25.14
CA GLY A 170 -15.37 -29.55 25.02
C GLY A 170 -15.48 -30.37 26.32
N ALA A 171 -16.35 -31.40 26.31
CA ALA A 171 -16.68 -32.21 27.48
C ALA A 171 -15.47 -32.89 28.14
N ASP A 172 -14.43 -33.31 27.38
CA ASP A 172 -13.25 -34.00 27.88
C ASP A 172 -12.11 -33.01 28.21
N ASN A 173 -12.42 -31.76 28.54
CA ASN A 173 -11.45 -30.70 28.75
C ASN A 173 -10.59 -30.40 27.50
N LYS A 174 -11.07 -30.80 26.33
CA LYS A 174 -10.40 -30.58 25.04
C LYS A 174 -10.61 -29.15 24.61
N LYS A 175 -9.52 -28.48 24.28
CA LYS A 175 -9.56 -27.14 23.70
C LYS A 175 -9.83 -27.24 22.18
N ILE A 176 -10.99 -26.80 21.73
CA ILE A 176 -11.41 -26.86 20.34
C ILE A 176 -11.30 -25.42 19.79
N ILE A 177 -10.51 -25.23 18.74
CA ILE A 177 -10.34 -23.95 18.07
C ILE A 177 -11.20 -23.97 16.81
N VAL A 178 -12.25 -23.15 16.78
CA VAL A 178 -13.21 -23.08 15.66
C VAL A 178 -13.02 -21.76 14.92
N PRO A 179 -12.77 -21.78 13.60
CA PRO A 179 -12.73 -20.54 12.81
C PRO A 179 -14.07 -19.78 12.91
N ASN A 180 -14.03 -18.46 13.11
CA ASN A 180 -15.23 -17.66 13.32
C ASN A 180 -16.22 -17.73 12.15
N ALA A 181 -15.70 -17.75 10.90
CA ALA A 181 -16.55 -17.88 9.72
C ALA A 181 -17.35 -19.19 9.72
N LYS A 182 -16.80 -20.27 10.26
CA LYS A 182 -17.49 -21.56 10.38
C LYS A 182 -18.61 -21.51 11.41
N ILE A 183 -18.43 -20.73 12.48
CA ILE A 183 -19.47 -20.51 13.50
C ILE A 183 -20.65 -19.72 12.92
N THR A 184 -20.37 -18.63 12.21
CA THR A 184 -21.39 -17.71 11.68
C THR A 184 -22.08 -18.23 10.41
N SER A 185 -21.50 -19.22 9.73
CA SER A 185 -22.09 -19.81 8.51
C SER A 185 -23.15 -20.88 8.78
N ASP A 186 -23.28 -21.34 10.01
CA ASP A 186 -24.22 -22.39 10.39
C ASP A 186 -25.07 -21.95 11.59
N LYS A 187 -26.05 -22.77 11.98
CA LYS A 187 -26.85 -22.54 13.18
C LYS A 187 -25.99 -22.52 14.43
N ILE A 188 -26.32 -21.62 15.34
CA ILE A 188 -25.71 -21.56 16.67
C ILE A 188 -26.80 -21.99 17.67
N THR A 189 -26.54 -23.07 18.41
CA THR A 189 -27.44 -23.52 19.51
C THR A 189 -26.80 -23.11 20.83
N ILE A 190 -27.51 -22.37 21.64
CA ILE A 190 -27.08 -21.93 22.96
C ILE A 190 -27.84 -22.70 24.00
N TYR A 191 -27.12 -23.35 24.90
CA TYR A 191 -27.70 -24.07 26.00
C TYR A 191 -27.89 -23.13 27.21
N PRO A 192 -29.04 -23.15 27.90
CA PRO A 192 -29.26 -22.30 29.05
C PRO A 192 -28.23 -22.62 30.15
N ARG A 193 -27.67 -21.57 30.77
CA ARG A 193 -26.79 -21.74 31.92
C ARG A 193 -27.56 -22.44 33.03
N PRO A 194 -26.99 -23.46 33.72
CA PRO A 194 -27.64 -24.06 34.86
C PRO A 194 -27.90 -22.99 35.94
N VAL A 195 -29.18 -22.76 36.25
CA VAL A 195 -29.55 -21.84 37.32
C VAL A 195 -29.07 -22.47 38.63
N ILE A 196 -27.94 -22.06 39.17
CA ILE A 196 -27.55 -22.45 40.52
C ILE A 196 -28.52 -21.74 41.48
N LYS A 197 -29.58 -22.41 41.92
CA LYS A 197 -30.35 -21.93 43.05
C LYS A 197 -29.37 -21.83 44.24
N LYS A 198 -29.07 -20.61 44.66
CA LYS A 198 -28.43 -20.41 45.96
C LYS A 198 -29.41 -21.00 46.99
N ALA A 199 -28.96 -22.04 47.69
CA ALA A 199 -29.64 -22.57 48.87
C ALA A 199 -29.51 -21.57 50.03
#